data_239775fd1a160ffb4a687ebe70ca5bb2
#
_entry.id   239775fd1a160ffb4a687ebe70ca5bb2
#
_cell.length_a   1.000
_cell.length_b   1.000
_cell.length_c   1.000
_cell.angle_alpha   90.00
_cell.angle_beta   90.00
_cell.angle_gamma   90.00
#
_symmetry.space_group_name_H-M   'P 1'
#
loop_
_entity.id
_entity.type
_entity.pdbx_description
1 polymer ?
#
loop_
_entity_poly.entity_id
_entity_poly.type
_entity_poly.pdbx_seq_one_letter_code
_entity_poly.pdbx_strand_id
1 'polypeptide(L)'
;MCRNAICLWALVAVLGLVGNVSADVVFTDTTGDHLWSTPDNWATGAIPTLADGYVRIFMVPGPIVMANEAFATPGIHLGNDNDAQAGALTVQGGTLEVETINCGYKGTGTINMIEGTLRVTGTLKVARDPTAIGHINLDGGTISASNFLMREKEGAVGTMDVGGGVLRIGGDRLSRVQGYMDAGWITAYDGNGTLNLEYDVTNPGETTLTALHKLNPNPANRAIATPGVVELSWTLPDPCVPGQPVPVDVYFTDDFDALSNFADPEAIRIVSQQNVASVVVQTKPKTRYFWAVDTYIGSDNDPILGPIFSFVADNAPPFVNAGPDISTFLQNGMRTGPISGTVTDDGAIQPYTATWTVMQQPRDADPSLPGAVIADPTALQTTVTVSAEGDYVLQLEANDGEYTSSDTVTIYVHPDDWQQ
;
A
#
# COMPACT_ATOMS: atom_id res chain seq x y z
N MET A 1 28.10 56.87 27.88
CA MET A 1 27.18 56.03 27.12
C MET A 1 27.92 54.72 26.77
N CYS A 2 27.88 53.76 27.63
CA CYS A 2 28.47 52.44 27.41
C CYS A 2 27.37 51.41 27.61
N ARG A 3 27.06 50.64 26.53
CA ARG A 3 26.11 49.54 26.58
C ARG A 3 26.87 48.27 26.97
N ASN A 4 26.52 47.70 28.11
CA ASN A 4 27.02 46.42 28.61
C ASN A 4 26.54 45.27 27.68
N ALA A 5 27.49 44.55 27.09
CA ALA A 5 27.26 43.27 26.48
C ALA A 5 27.38 42.18 27.54
N ILE A 6 26.27 41.52 27.85
CA ILE A 6 26.24 40.35 28.72
C ILE A 6 26.57 39.14 27.86
N CYS A 7 27.77 38.58 28.02
CA CYS A 7 28.12 37.29 27.45
C CYS A 7 27.43 36.18 28.25
N LEU A 8 26.43 35.56 27.68
CA LEU A 8 25.82 34.35 28.24
C LEU A 8 26.72 33.15 27.86
N TRP A 9 27.44 32.64 28.83
CA TRP A 9 28.15 31.37 28.73
C TRP A 9 27.11 30.24 28.78
N ALA A 10 26.84 29.59 27.65
CA ALA A 10 26.09 28.34 27.62
C ALA A 10 26.97 27.24 28.21
N LEU A 11 26.65 26.83 29.42
CA LEU A 11 27.23 25.65 30.06
C LEU A 11 26.67 24.40 29.28
N VAL A 12 27.46 23.86 28.36
CA VAL A 12 27.17 22.56 27.77
C VAL A 12 27.50 21.51 28.82
N ALA A 13 26.49 21.07 29.55
CA ALA A 13 26.60 19.87 30.36
C ALA A 13 26.66 18.69 29.40
N VAL A 14 27.87 18.18 29.17
CA VAL A 14 28.06 16.84 28.61
C VAL A 14 27.58 15.87 29.68
N LEU A 15 26.29 15.54 29.69
CA LEU A 15 25.81 14.32 30.33
C LEU A 15 26.45 13.17 29.57
N GLY A 16 27.44 12.52 30.21
CA GLY A 16 27.91 11.21 29.75
C GLY A 16 26.69 10.29 29.67
N LEU A 17 26.30 9.89 28.48
CA LEU A 17 25.42 8.75 28.24
C LEU A 17 26.15 7.52 28.79
N VAL A 18 25.95 7.24 30.08
CA VAL A 18 26.06 5.88 30.57
C VAL A 18 24.90 5.18 29.83
N GLY A 19 25.24 4.40 28.82
CA GLY A 19 24.23 3.60 28.12
C GLY A 19 23.58 2.70 29.16
N ASN A 20 22.41 3.10 29.63
CA ASN A 20 21.53 2.18 30.31
C ASN A 20 21.24 1.09 29.28
N VAL A 21 21.75 -0.12 29.52
CA VAL A 21 21.28 -1.31 28.80
C VAL A 21 19.83 -1.47 29.25
N SER A 22 18.92 -0.94 28.45
CA SER A 22 17.49 -1.08 28.72
C SER A 22 17.12 -2.55 28.69
N ALA A 23 16.30 -3.00 29.63
CA ALA A 23 15.89 -4.40 29.70
C ALA A 23 15.00 -4.75 28.50
N ASP A 24 15.12 -5.97 28.01
CA ASP A 24 14.24 -6.48 26.99
C ASP A 24 12.79 -6.54 27.48
N VAL A 25 11.84 -6.23 26.60
CA VAL A 25 10.40 -6.24 26.89
C VAL A 25 9.79 -7.50 26.24
N VAL A 26 9.05 -8.27 27.04
CA VAL A 26 8.43 -9.52 26.58
C VAL A 26 6.94 -9.32 26.38
N PHE A 27 6.43 -9.78 25.24
CA PHE A 27 4.99 -9.87 24.99
C PHE A 27 4.43 -11.08 25.77
N THR A 28 3.41 -10.87 26.58
CA THR A 28 2.83 -11.88 27.49
C THR A 28 1.35 -12.15 27.24
N ASP A 29 0.66 -11.23 26.56
CA ASP A 29 -0.75 -11.32 26.19
C ASP A 29 -1.68 -11.69 27.36
N THR A 30 -1.50 -11.05 28.50
CA THR A 30 -2.27 -11.39 29.70
C THR A 30 -3.76 -11.07 29.58
N THR A 31 -4.15 -10.19 28.65
CA THR A 31 -5.55 -9.85 28.40
C THR A 31 -6.23 -10.78 27.39
N GLY A 32 -5.45 -11.45 26.54
CA GLY A 32 -5.94 -12.33 25.47
C GLY A 32 -6.53 -11.59 24.26
N ASP A 33 -6.35 -10.25 24.17
CA ASP A 33 -6.83 -9.46 23.04
C ASP A 33 -5.79 -9.35 21.89
N HIS A 34 -4.56 -9.83 22.14
CA HIS A 34 -3.41 -9.81 21.24
C HIS A 34 -2.99 -8.40 20.75
N LEU A 35 -3.52 -7.30 21.28
CA LEU A 35 -3.22 -5.98 20.78
C LEU A 35 -1.85 -5.48 21.25
N TRP A 36 -1.08 -4.88 20.31
CA TRP A 36 0.16 -4.19 20.63
C TRP A 36 -0.09 -3.02 21.57
N SER A 37 -1.20 -2.30 21.40
CA SER A 37 -1.60 -1.12 22.13
C SER A 37 -2.07 -1.38 23.58
N THR A 38 -2.26 -2.62 23.97
CA THR A 38 -2.70 -2.96 25.33
C THR A 38 -1.50 -3.06 26.28
N PRO A 39 -1.32 -2.13 27.26
CA PRO A 39 -0.16 -2.12 28.14
C PRO A 39 0.02 -3.42 28.94
N ASP A 40 -1.08 -4.03 29.41
CA ASP A 40 -1.06 -5.25 30.21
C ASP A 40 -0.62 -6.50 29.43
N ASN A 41 -0.53 -6.40 28.09
CA ASN A 41 0.03 -7.47 27.25
C ASN A 41 1.56 -7.52 27.29
N TRP A 42 2.19 -6.57 27.95
CA TRP A 42 3.64 -6.47 28.04
C TRP A 42 4.11 -6.74 29.48
N ALA A 43 5.16 -7.52 29.65
CA ALA A 43 5.69 -7.92 30.96
C ALA A 43 6.07 -6.72 31.82
N THR A 44 6.31 -5.56 31.24
CA THR A 44 6.59 -4.30 31.94
C THR A 44 5.33 -3.56 32.38
N GLY A 45 4.15 -3.97 31.91
CA GLY A 45 2.89 -3.23 32.10
C GLY A 45 2.83 -1.92 31.28
N ALA A 46 3.69 -1.76 30.28
CA ALA A 46 3.74 -0.60 29.42
C ALA A 46 4.08 -0.99 27.98
N ILE A 47 3.52 -0.27 27.01
CA ILE A 47 3.80 -0.45 25.58
C ILE A 47 5.27 -0.15 25.29
N PRO A 48 6.01 -1.02 24.56
CA PRO A 48 7.40 -0.79 24.21
C PRO A 48 7.63 0.50 23.43
N THR A 49 8.75 1.17 23.73
CA THR A 49 9.19 2.41 23.11
C THR A 49 10.65 2.32 22.65
N LEU A 50 11.17 3.34 21.97
CA LEU A 50 12.58 3.44 21.58
C LEU A 50 13.57 3.50 22.76
N ALA A 51 13.08 3.75 23.98
CA ALA A 51 13.93 3.79 25.19
C ALA A 51 14.15 2.40 25.80
N ASP A 52 13.43 1.37 25.32
CA ASP A 52 13.50 0.02 25.84
C ASP A 52 14.60 -0.81 25.14
N GLY A 53 14.83 -2.04 25.59
CA GLY A 53 15.65 -3.03 24.92
C GLY A 53 14.92 -3.71 23.76
N TYR A 54 15.35 -4.93 23.42
CA TYR A 54 14.64 -5.69 22.38
C TYR A 54 13.27 -6.12 22.86
N VAL A 55 12.30 -6.00 21.95
CA VAL A 55 10.98 -6.61 22.12
C VAL A 55 11.09 -8.11 21.77
N ARG A 56 10.67 -8.97 22.68
CA ARG A 56 10.70 -10.42 22.52
C ARG A 56 9.31 -10.98 22.43
N ILE A 57 9.04 -11.70 21.34
CA ILE A 57 7.74 -12.29 21.04
C ILE A 57 7.96 -13.79 20.83
N PHE A 58 7.44 -14.59 21.77
CA PHE A 58 7.67 -16.05 21.84
C PHE A 58 6.36 -16.82 21.90
N MET A 59 5.30 -16.28 21.32
CA MET A 59 3.99 -16.90 21.32
C MET A 59 3.26 -16.67 19.98
N VAL A 60 2.31 -17.55 19.70
CA VAL A 60 1.40 -17.50 18.57
C VAL A 60 -0.02 -17.77 19.10
N PRO A 61 -0.98 -16.88 18.84
CA PRO A 61 -0.81 -15.59 18.15
C PRO A 61 0.08 -14.64 18.96
N GLY A 62 0.76 -13.73 18.25
CA GLY A 62 1.55 -12.66 18.84
C GLY A 62 0.84 -11.30 18.71
N PRO A 63 1.51 -10.19 19.01
CA PRO A 63 0.89 -8.87 19.00
C PRO A 63 0.42 -8.45 17.60
N ILE A 64 -0.69 -7.71 17.58
CA ILE A 64 -1.33 -7.15 16.39
C ILE A 64 -1.24 -5.63 16.46
N VAL A 65 -0.72 -5.00 15.39
CA VAL A 65 -0.73 -3.55 15.18
C VAL A 65 -1.93 -3.22 14.30
N MET A 66 -2.89 -2.49 14.86
CA MET A 66 -4.17 -2.18 14.22
C MET A 66 -4.12 -0.90 13.39
N ALA A 67 -5.14 -0.67 12.57
CA ALA A 67 -5.31 0.56 11.82
C ALA A 67 -5.30 1.80 12.73
N ASN A 68 -4.69 2.89 12.26
CA ASN A 68 -4.51 4.16 12.99
C ASN A 68 -3.57 4.10 14.22
N GLU A 69 -2.89 2.98 14.44
CA GLU A 69 -1.86 2.87 15.46
C GLU A 69 -0.47 3.15 14.88
N ALA A 70 0.41 3.74 15.71
CA ALA A 70 1.80 3.98 15.32
C ALA A 70 2.72 3.74 16.53
N PHE A 71 3.65 2.81 16.36
CA PHE A 71 4.62 2.44 17.40
C PHE A 71 6.05 2.46 16.88
N ALA A 72 7.01 2.64 17.79
CA ALA A 72 8.42 2.55 17.47
C ALA A 72 9.18 1.83 18.60
N THR A 73 10.11 0.92 18.22
CA THR A 73 10.91 0.14 19.17
C THR A 73 12.32 -0.14 18.59
N PRO A 74 13.36 -0.31 19.42
CA PRO A 74 14.72 -0.52 18.92
C PRO A 74 14.89 -1.81 18.12
N GLY A 75 14.26 -2.90 18.57
CA GLY A 75 14.44 -4.18 17.89
C GLY A 75 13.41 -5.21 18.30
N ILE A 76 13.17 -6.17 17.42
CA ILE A 76 12.24 -7.28 17.64
C ILE A 76 12.92 -8.63 17.39
N HIS A 77 12.76 -9.54 18.34
CA HIS A 77 13.11 -10.96 18.18
C HIS A 77 11.84 -11.82 18.18
N LEU A 78 11.61 -12.53 17.09
CA LEU A 78 10.53 -13.52 16.96
C LEU A 78 11.13 -14.94 17.08
N GLY A 79 10.57 -15.75 17.98
CA GLY A 79 11.05 -17.09 18.27
C GLY A 79 12.27 -17.14 19.20
N ASN A 80 12.26 -18.07 20.16
CA ASN A 80 13.28 -18.19 21.21
C ASN A 80 14.24 -19.35 20.98
N ASP A 81 15.40 -19.26 21.68
CA ASP A 81 16.53 -20.18 21.58
C ASP A 81 16.45 -21.43 22.46
N ASN A 82 15.64 -21.45 23.50
CA ASN A 82 15.75 -22.52 24.50
C ASN A 82 14.75 -23.66 24.33
N ASP A 83 13.63 -23.51 23.61
CA ASP A 83 12.57 -24.51 23.53
C ASP A 83 11.83 -24.55 22.19
N ALA A 84 12.43 -24.15 21.11
CA ALA A 84 11.77 -24.04 19.79
C ALA A 84 10.46 -23.22 19.82
N GLN A 85 10.37 -22.25 20.73
CA GLN A 85 9.18 -21.42 20.86
C GLN A 85 8.96 -20.59 19.60
N ALA A 86 7.73 -20.62 19.10
CA ALA A 86 7.31 -19.79 17.98
C ALA A 86 6.90 -18.40 18.46
N GLY A 87 7.14 -17.39 17.63
CA GLY A 87 6.67 -16.02 17.84
C GLY A 87 6.09 -15.45 16.56
N ALA A 88 4.98 -14.75 16.66
CA ALA A 88 4.37 -14.09 15.50
C ALA A 88 4.19 -12.59 15.75
N LEU A 89 4.21 -11.81 14.67
CA LEU A 89 3.88 -10.39 14.64
C LEU A 89 2.91 -10.17 13.48
N THR A 90 1.80 -9.52 13.74
CA THR A 90 0.83 -9.16 12.70
C THR A 90 0.69 -7.64 12.60
N VAL A 91 0.77 -7.10 11.38
CA VAL A 91 0.46 -5.69 11.08
C VAL A 91 -0.80 -5.66 10.21
N GLN A 92 -1.88 -5.13 10.79
CA GLN A 92 -3.23 -5.12 10.22
C GLN A 92 -3.74 -3.70 9.99
N GLY A 93 -2.85 -2.79 9.56
CA GLY A 93 -3.24 -1.45 9.12
C GLY A 93 -2.44 -0.29 9.70
N GLY A 94 -1.81 -0.44 10.85
CA GLY A 94 -1.02 0.62 11.50
C GLY A 94 0.40 0.77 10.94
N THR A 95 1.22 1.52 11.69
CA THR A 95 2.66 1.67 11.41
C THR A 95 3.48 1.17 12.58
N LEU A 96 4.43 0.28 12.29
CA LEU A 96 5.43 -0.15 13.26
C LEU A 96 6.83 0.20 12.72
N GLU A 97 7.55 1.07 13.44
CA GLU A 97 8.94 1.40 13.13
C GLU A 97 9.89 0.64 14.06
N VAL A 98 10.91 -0.01 13.48
CA VAL A 98 11.85 -0.87 14.20
C VAL A 98 13.25 -0.66 13.63
N GLU A 99 14.28 -0.60 14.47
CA GLU A 99 15.65 -0.55 13.94
C GLU A 99 16.07 -1.90 13.35
N THR A 100 15.84 -3.01 14.07
CA THR A 100 16.25 -4.34 13.62
C THR A 100 15.20 -5.39 13.96
N ILE A 101 14.88 -6.26 12.98
CA ILE A 101 14.02 -7.43 13.22
C ILE A 101 14.78 -8.71 12.91
N ASN A 102 14.69 -9.67 13.82
CA ASN A 102 15.10 -11.05 13.62
C ASN A 102 13.84 -11.93 13.60
N CYS A 103 13.29 -12.16 12.41
CA CYS A 103 12.19 -13.08 12.18
C CYS A 103 12.75 -14.50 12.12
N GLY A 104 12.55 -15.29 13.18
CA GLY A 104 13.30 -16.49 13.46
C GLY A 104 14.67 -16.15 14.04
N TYR A 105 14.72 -15.75 15.32
CA TYR A 105 15.99 -15.43 16.00
C TYR A 105 16.81 -16.70 16.25
N LYS A 106 16.25 -17.68 16.92
CA LYS A 106 16.80 -19.04 17.12
C LYS A 106 15.71 -20.12 17.08
N GLY A 107 14.44 -19.75 17.22
CA GLY A 107 13.26 -20.57 17.04
C GLY A 107 12.50 -20.17 15.77
N THR A 108 11.20 -20.41 15.75
CA THR A 108 10.33 -20.06 14.63
C THR A 108 9.80 -18.65 14.81
N GLY A 109 9.96 -17.80 13.79
CA GLY A 109 9.40 -16.44 13.73
C GLY A 109 8.50 -16.27 12.51
N THR A 110 7.36 -15.61 12.70
CA THR A 110 6.44 -15.30 11.60
C THR A 110 6.08 -13.82 11.61
N ILE A 111 6.11 -13.17 10.46
CA ILE A 111 5.57 -11.82 10.25
C ILE A 111 4.42 -11.94 9.26
N ASN A 112 3.25 -11.45 9.66
CA ASN A 112 2.06 -11.34 8.81
C ASN A 112 1.81 -9.86 8.51
N MET A 113 1.95 -9.48 7.27
CA MET A 113 1.63 -8.15 6.74
C MET A 113 0.32 -8.23 6.00
N ILE A 114 -0.76 -7.81 6.63
CA ILE A 114 -2.10 -7.78 6.02
C ILE A 114 -2.34 -6.41 5.38
N GLU A 115 -2.00 -5.34 6.10
CA GLU A 115 -2.15 -3.96 5.67
C GLU A 115 -1.21 -3.05 6.50
N GLY A 116 -1.06 -1.76 6.13
CA GLY A 116 -0.24 -0.81 6.89
C GLY A 116 1.24 -0.85 6.53
N THR A 117 2.11 -0.44 7.48
CA THR A 117 3.54 -0.27 7.22
C THR A 117 4.40 -0.86 8.34
N LEU A 118 5.31 -1.74 7.96
CA LEU A 118 6.43 -2.18 8.79
C LEU A 118 7.71 -1.52 8.27
N ARG A 119 8.22 -0.55 9.01
CA ARG A 119 9.44 0.18 8.67
C ARG A 119 10.62 -0.30 9.50
N VAL A 120 11.58 -0.95 8.85
CA VAL A 120 12.82 -1.41 9.47
C VAL A 120 13.95 -0.47 9.06
N THR A 121 14.34 0.44 9.95
CA THR A 121 15.35 1.47 9.64
C THR A 121 16.77 0.91 9.50
N GLY A 122 17.00 -0.30 9.95
CA GLY A 122 18.24 -1.06 9.78
C GLY A 122 18.04 -2.35 9.00
N THR A 123 18.20 -3.51 9.66
CA THR A 123 18.19 -4.81 8.97
C THR A 123 17.00 -5.67 9.38
N LEU A 124 16.25 -6.13 8.38
CA LEU A 124 15.29 -7.22 8.51
C LEU A 124 15.99 -8.55 8.17
N LYS A 125 16.06 -9.46 9.14
CA LYS A 125 16.65 -10.80 9.00
C LYS A 125 15.58 -11.87 9.09
N VAL A 126 15.56 -12.77 8.09
CA VAL A 126 14.65 -13.92 8.05
C VAL A 126 15.46 -15.19 8.23
N ALA A 127 15.29 -15.83 9.38
CA ALA A 127 16.09 -16.97 9.86
C ALA A 127 17.58 -16.61 10.09
N ARG A 128 17.89 -16.15 11.29
CA ARG A 128 19.25 -15.66 11.63
C ARG A 128 20.22 -16.76 11.98
N ASP A 129 19.87 -17.65 12.91
CA ASP A 129 20.75 -18.68 13.45
C ASP A 129 20.53 -20.06 12.78
N PRO A 130 21.46 -21.03 12.91
CA PRO A 130 21.40 -22.28 12.14
C PRO A 130 20.12 -23.11 12.33
N THR A 131 19.48 -23.02 13.50
CA THR A 131 18.22 -23.71 13.81
C THR A 131 16.99 -22.84 13.62
N ALA A 132 17.17 -21.58 13.22
CA ALA A 132 16.10 -20.63 13.09
C ALA A 132 15.22 -20.94 11.87
N ILE A 133 13.91 -20.74 12.07
CA ILE A 133 12.92 -20.79 11.01
C ILE A 133 12.25 -19.41 10.98
N GLY A 134 12.26 -18.76 9.82
CA GLY A 134 11.64 -17.43 9.62
C GLY A 134 10.66 -17.47 8.47
N HIS A 135 9.45 -16.94 8.67
CA HIS A 135 8.44 -16.82 7.65
C HIS A 135 7.94 -15.37 7.56
N ILE A 136 7.76 -14.87 6.36
CA ILE A 136 7.09 -13.61 6.10
C ILE A 136 5.94 -13.87 5.12
N ASN A 137 4.72 -13.55 5.55
CA ASN A 137 3.54 -13.51 4.71
C ASN A 137 3.25 -12.02 4.40
N LEU A 138 3.53 -11.59 3.17
CA LEU A 138 3.33 -10.22 2.71
C LEU A 138 2.07 -10.17 1.84
N ASP A 139 0.91 -10.35 2.48
CA ASP A 139 -0.38 -10.36 1.79
C ASP A 139 -0.84 -8.96 1.42
N GLY A 140 -0.26 -7.95 2.06
CA GLY A 140 -0.47 -6.56 1.74
C GLY A 140 0.33 -5.57 2.56
N GLY A 141 0.00 -4.27 2.40
CA GLY A 141 0.77 -3.20 3.01
C GLY A 141 2.19 -3.10 2.47
N THR A 142 3.07 -2.49 3.27
CA THR A 142 4.46 -2.26 2.87
C THR A 142 5.42 -2.69 3.97
N ILE A 143 6.41 -3.52 3.62
CA ILE A 143 7.61 -3.70 4.41
C ILE A 143 8.71 -2.85 3.77
N SER A 144 9.28 -1.89 4.51
CA SER A 144 10.47 -1.16 4.08
C SER A 144 11.65 -1.45 4.99
N ALA A 145 12.82 -1.75 4.43
CA ALA A 145 14.04 -2.05 5.20
C ALA A 145 15.26 -1.41 4.56
N SER A 146 16.20 -0.87 5.38
CA SER A 146 17.48 -0.42 4.83
C SER A 146 18.32 -1.57 4.32
N ASN A 147 18.18 -2.76 4.93
CA ASN A 147 18.82 -3.98 4.48
C ASN A 147 17.93 -5.21 4.74
N PHE A 148 17.97 -6.19 3.85
CA PHE A 148 17.18 -7.41 3.92
C PHE A 148 18.08 -8.63 3.73
N LEU A 149 18.04 -9.57 4.69
CA LEU A 149 18.85 -10.78 4.69
C LEU A 149 17.98 -12.01 4.99
N MET A 150 18.19 -13.06 4.21
CA MET A 150 17.54 -14.35 4.43
C MET A 150 18.61 -15.43 4.70
N ARG A 151 18.31 -16.36 5.61
CA ARG A 151 19.17 -17.53 5.92
C ARG A 151 20.61 -17.13 6.15
N GLU A 152 20.86 -16.27 7.17
CA GLU A 152 22.18 -15.69 7.42
C GLU A 152 23.26 -16.73 7.72
N LYS A 153 22.87 -17.88 8.30
CA LYS A 153 23.78 -18.97 8.60
C LYS A 153 23.30 -20.29 7.97
N GLU A 154 24.25 -21.17 7.71
CA GLU A 154 23.97 -22.53 7.22
C GLU A 154 23.05 -23.27 8.19
N GLY A 155 22.03 -23.97 7.66
CA GLY A 155 21.00 -24.66 8.42
C GLY A 155 19.74 -23.82 8.71
N ALA A 156 19.82 -22.48 8.61
CA ALA A 156 18.67 -21.62 8.77
C ALA A 156 17.62 -21.83 7.65
N VAL A 157 16.34 -21.77 7.98
CA VAL A 157 15.22 -21.88 7.04
C VAL A 157 14.43 -20.58 7.03
N GLY A 158 14.58 -19.80 5.96
CA GLY A 158 13.85 -18.53 5.78
C GLY A 158 13.00 -18.59 4.52
N THR A 159 11.73 -18.21 4.62
CA THR A 159 10.84 -18.08 3.47
C THR A 159 10.06 -16.77 3.53
N MET A 160 9.67 -16.30 2.36
CA MET A 160 8.77 -15.17 2.20
C MET A 160 7.79 -15.48 1.08
N ASP A 161 6.51 -15.31 1.33
CA ASP A 161 5.50 -15.29 0.29
C ASP A 161 4.98 -13.85 0.09
N VAL A 162 4.85 -13.43 -1.16
CA VAL A 162 4.36 -12.11 -1.55
C VAL A 162 3.00 -12.26 -2.20
N GLY A 163 1.95 -11.97 -1.45
CA GLY A 163 0.57 -12.13 -1.89
C GLY A 163 -0.04 -10.85 -2.50
N GLY A 164 0.36 -9.67 -2.08
CA GLY A 164 -0.24 -8.42 -2.55
C GLY A 164 0.39 -7.17 -1.95
N GLY A 165 1.36 -7.36 -1.04
CA GLY A 165 2.11 -6.28 -0.43
C GLY A 165 3.34 -5.90 -1.25
N VAL A 166 4.09 -4.92 -0.73
CA VAL A 166 5.31 -4.39 -1.34
C VAL A 166 6.48 -4.52 -0.37
N LEU A 167 7.58 -5.15 -0.80
CA LEU A 167 8.86 -5.10 -0.10
C LEU A 167 9.74 -4.03 -0.76
N ARG A 168 10.23 -3.06 0.04
CA ARG A 168 11.16 -2.01 -0.37
C ARG A 168 12.47 -2.14 0.40
N ILE A 169 13.59 -2.11 -0.29
CA ILE A 169 14.92 -2.29 0.32
C ILE A 169 15.83 -1.16 -0.14
N GLY A 170 16.50 -0.50 0.79
CA GLY A 170 17.41 0.60 0.48
C GLY A 170 18.59 0.18 -0.40
N GLY A 171 18.87 0.96 -1.45
CA GLY A 171 19.94 0.74 -2.42
C GLY A 171 19.67 -0.40 -3.41
N ASP A 172 20.63 -0.60 -4.30
CA ASP A 172 20.59 -1.72 -5.27
C ASP A 172 20.83 -3.06 -4.57
N ARG A 173 19.81 -3.89 -4.59
CA ARG A 173 19.81 -5.27 -4.03
C ARG A 173 19.30 -6.29 -5.05
N LEU A 174 19.17 -5.93 -6.32
CA LEU A 174 18.63 -6.80 -7.37
C LEU A 174 19.27 -8.18 -7.35
N SER A 175 20.61 -8.28 -7.46
CA SER A 175 21.31 -9.56 -7.52
C SER A 175 21.07 -10.44 -6.28
N ARG A 176 20.98 -9.81 -5.10
CA ARG A 176 20.74 -10.56 -3.85
C ARG A 176 19.32 -11.10 -3.78
N VAL A 177 18.33 -10.26 -4.05
CA VAL A 177 16.92 -10.66 -3.99
C VAL A 177 16.61 -11.66 -5.10
N GLN A 178 17.15 -11.46 -6.31
CA GLN A 178 17.05 -12.44 -7.39
C GLN A 178 17.61 -13.81 -6.97
N GLY A 179 18.76 -13.85 -6.28
CA GLY A 179 19.30 -15.10 -5.76
C GLY A 179 18.38 -15.79 -4.74
N TYR A 180 17.62 -15.05 -3.94
CA TYR A 180 16.61 -15.62 -3.04
C TYR A 180 15.39 -16.16 -3.80
N MET A 181 14.96 -15.47 -4.86
CA MET A 181 13.89 -15.92 -5.75
C MET A 181 14.29 -17.19 -6.51
N ASP A 182 15.50 -17.22 -7.09
CA ASP A 182 16.03 -18.37 -7.84
C ASP A 182 16.20 -19.61 -6.94
N ALA A 183 16.49 -19.41 -5.66
CA ALA A 183 16.58 -20.48 -4.66
C ALA A 183 15.20 -20.93 -4.13
N GLY A 184 14.10 -20.32 -4.56
CA GLY A 184 12.75 -20.60 -4.08
C GLY A 184 12.49 -20.19 -2.62
N TRP A 185 13.29 -19.25 -2.10
CA TRP A 185 13.08 -18.73 -0.73
C TRP A 185 12.03 -17.62 -0.69
N ILE A 186 11.80 -16.98 -1.83
CA ILE A 186 10.72 -16.01 -2.02
C ILE A 186 9.80 -16.54 -3.10
N THR A 187 8.52 -16.62 -2.78
CA THR A 187 7.45 -17.05 -3.68
C THR A 187 6.42 -15.93 -3.89
N ALA A 188 5.56 -16.09 -4.85
CA ALA A 188 4.42 -15.23 -5.09
C ALA A 188 3.14 -16.04 -5.02
N TYR A 189 2.20 -15.63 -4.17
CA TYR A 189 0.90 -16.29 -4.01
C TYR A 189 1.04 -17.82 -3.85
N ASP A 190 1.90 -18.25 -2.90
CA ASP A 190 2.20 -19.67 -2.65
C ASP A 190 2.63 -20.45 -3.91
N GLY A 191 3.35 -19.77 -4.82
CA GLY A 191 3.79 -20.33 -6.10
C GLY A 191 2.80 -20.13 -7.26
N ASN A 192 1.61 -19.56 -7.01
CA ASN A 192 0.58 -19.27 -8.02
C ASN A 192 0.70 -17.87 -8.64
N GLY A 193 1.80 -17.18 -8.41
CA GLY A 193 2.08 -15.84 -8.92
C GLY A 193 3.41 -15.72 -9.65
N THR A 194 3.70 -14.52 -10.09
CA THR A 194 4.99 -14.09 -10.62
C THR A 194 5.51 -12.92 -9.80
N LEU A 195 6.80 -12.96 -9.45
CA LEU A 195 7.48 -11.87 -8.76
C LEU A 195 7.96 -10.83 -9.77
N ASN A 196 7.77 -9.56 -9.43
CA ASN A 196 8.33 -8.42 -10.15
C ASN A 196 9.36 -7.73 -9.26
N LEU A 197 10.62 -7.69 -9.71
CA LEU A 197 11.75 -7.12 -8.99
C LEU A 197 12.36 -5.98 -9.81
N GLU A 198 12.49 -4.81 -9.21
CA GLU A 198 13.03 -3.60 -9.86
C GLU A 198 13.91 -2.79 -8.91
N TYR A 199 14.75 -1.91 -9.47
CA TYR A 199 15.54 -0.95 -8.71
C TYR A 199 15.41 0.44 -9.34
N ASP A 200 15.20 1.47 -8.49
CA ASP A 200 15.17 2.89 -8.87
C ASP A 200 14.09 3.24 -9.93
N VAL A 201 13.05 2.40 -10.08
CA VAL A 201 11.96 2.65 -11.04
C VAL A 201 10.75 3.25 -10.34
N THR A 202 10.00 2.45 -9.59
CA THR A 202 8.82 2.92 -8.84
C THR A 202 9.22 3.72 -7.60
N ASN A 203 10.28 3.29 -6.90
CA ASN A 203 10.77 3.93 -5.68
C ASN A 203 12.24 4.34 -5.86
N PRO A 204 12.53 5.65 -6.01
CA PRO A 204 13.89 6.15 -6.24
C PRO A 204 14.89 5.69 -5.17
N GLY A 205 16.02 5.13 -5.59
CA GLY A 205 17.09 4.64 -4.72
C GLY A 205 16.78 3.36 -3.94
N GLU A 206 15.68 2.67 -4.24
CA GLU A 206 15.26 1.45 -3.55
C GLU A 206 15.05 0.28 -4.52
N THR A 207 15.34 -0.91 -4.03
CA THR A 207 14.93 -2.16 -4.67
C THR A 207 13.51 -2.49 -4.22
N THR A 208 12.60 -2.66 -5.17
CA THR A 208 11.19 -2.95 -4.93
C THR A 208 10.85 -4.34 -5.43
N LEU A 209 10.18 -5.14 -4.59
CA LEU A 209 9.65 -6.45 -4.94
C LEU A 209 8.13 -6.45 -4.74
N THR A 210 7.42 -6.86 -5.77
CA THR A 210 5.96 -7.05 -5.80
C THR A 210 5.61 -8.39 -6.43
N ALA A 211 4.35 -8.79 -6.34
CA ALA A 211 3.85 -10.00 -6.97
C ALA A 211 2.59 -9.75 -7.80
N LEU A 212 2.45 -10.53 -8.88
CA LEU A 212 1.25 -10.60 -9.69
C LEU A 212 0.68 -12.02 -9.64
N HIS A 213 -0.59 -12.15 -9.33
CA HIS A 213 -1.25 -13.45 -9.32
C HIS A 213 -1.55 -13.92 -10.75
N LYS A 214 -1.40 -15.21 -11.02
CA LYS A 214 -1.68 -15.79 -12.33
C LYS A 214 -3.16 -15.74 -12.73
N LEU A 215 -4.06 -15.68 -11.75
CA LEU A 215 -5.51 -15.57 -12.02
C LEU A 215 -5.94 -14.16 -12.47
N ASN A 216 -5.10 -13.14 -12.33
CA ASN A 216 -5.40 -11.74 -12.69
C ASN A 216 -6.82 -11.33 -12.23
N PRO A 217 -7.06 -11.23 -10.92
CA PRO A 217 -8.40 -10.99 -10.38
C PRO A 217 -8.94 -9.62 -10.80
N ASN A 218 -10.22 -9.56 -11.11
CA ASN A 218 -10.95 -8.31 -11.27
C ASN A 218 -12.28 -8.40 -10.48
N PRO A 219 -12.56 -7.49 -9.52
CA PRO A 219 -11.72 -6.35 -9.15
C PRO A 219 -10.31 -6.77 -8.75
N ALA A 220 -9.32 -5.93 -9.07
CA ALA A 220 -7.96 -6.17 -8.61
C ALA A 220 -7.91 -6.29 -7.08
N ASN A 221 -6.97 -7.07 -6.55
CA ASN A 221 -6.87 -7.25 -5.11
C ASN A 221 -6.73 -5.88 -4.41
N ARG A 222 -7.61 -5.61 -3.43
CA ARG A 222 -7.74 -4.36 -2.65
C ARG A 222 -8.24 -3.15 -3.45
N ALA A 223 -8.81 -3.36 -4.62
CA ALA A 223 -9.43 -2.29 -5.39
C ALA A 223 -10.66 -1.71 -4.67
N ILE A 224 -11.04 -0.52 -5.11
CA ILE A 224 -12.38 0.01 -4.88
C ILE A 224 -13.23 -0.37 -6.09
N ALA A 225 -14.43 -0.85 -5.86
CA ALA A 225 -15.40 -1.20 -6.89
C ALA A 225 -16.73 -0.50 -6.62
N THR A 226 -17.41 -0.06 -7.65
CA THR A 226 -18.75 0.55 -7.53
C THR A 226 -19.72 -0.41 -6.84
N PRO A 227 -20.43 0.03 -5.79
CA PRO A 227 -21.38 -0.82 -5.07
C PRO A 227 -22.57 -1.24 -5.94
N GLY A 228 -23.21 -2.34 -5.56
CA GLY A 228 -24.34 -2.91 -6.28
C GLY A 228 -23.96 -4.18 -7.02
N VAL A 229 -24.05 -4.19 -8.33
CA VAL A 229 -23.69 -5.35 -9.15
C VAL A 229 -22.21 -5.31 -9.50
N VAL A 230 -21.43 -6.25 -9.00
CA VAL A 230 -20.00 -6.39 -9.31
C VAL A 230 -19.74 -7.70 -10.02
N GLU A 231 -19.04 -7.66 -11.14
CA GLU A 231 -18.53 -8.84 -11.80
C GLU A 231 -17.15 -9.20 -11.24
N LEU A 232 -17.06 -10.35 -10.58
CA LEU A 232 -15.77 -10.98 -10.26
C LEU A 232 -15.31 -11.73 -11.48
N SER A 233 -14.09 -11.50 -11.96
CA SER A 233 -13.53 -12.23 -13.09
C SER A 233 -12.06 -12.56 -12.89
N TRP A 234 -11.60 -13.60 -13.56
CA TRP A 234 -10.23 -14.11 -13.43
C TRP A 234 -9.77 -14.79 -14.73
N THR A 235 -8.48 -14.98 -14.87
CA THR A 235 -7.89 -15.76 -15.95
C THR A 235 -7.80 -17.22 -15.50
N LEU A 236 -8.41 -18.14 -16.22
CA LEU A 236 -8.25 -19.57 -15.94
C LEU A 236 -6.80 -20.00 -16.25
N PRO A 237 -6.17 -20.80 -15.37
CA PRO A 237 -4.87 -21.38 -15.66
C PRO A 237 -4.96 -22.38 -16.81
N ASP A 238 -3.82 -22.69 -17.44
CA ASP A 238 -3.74 -23.73 -18.44
C ASP A 238 -4.05 -25.09 -17.82
N PRO A 239 -4.93 -25.91 -18.43
CA PRO A 239 -5.21 -27.24 -17.92
C PRO A 239 -3.98 -28.16 -18.07
N CYS A 240 -3.79 -29.09 -17.13
CA CYS A 240 -2.74 -30.11 -17.24
C CYS A 240 -2.87 -30.99 -18.51
N VAL A 241 -4.07 -31.15 -19.02
CA VAL A 241 -4.36 -31.83 -20.29
C VAL A 241 -4.93 -30.82 -21.27
N PRO A 242 -4.25 -30.54 -22.39
CA PRO A 242 -4.71 -29.55 -23.35
C PRO A 242 -6.15 -29.84 -23.84
N GLY A 243 -6.99 -28.80 -23.82
CA GLY A 243 -8.39 -28.86 -24.28
C GLY A 243 -9.39 -29.41 -23.24
N GLN A 244 -8.94 -29.75 -22.02
CA GLN A 244 -9.86 -30.06 -20.93
C GLN A 244 -10.35 -28.78 -20.25
N PRO A 245 -11.58 -28.75 -19.69
CA PRO A 245 -12.04 -27.65 -18.89
C PRO A 245 -11.25 -27.57 -17.58
N VAL A 246 -11.13 -26.36 -17.01
CA VAL A 246 -10.61 -26.14 -15.66
C VAL A 246 -11.79 -25.71 -14.79
N PRO A 247 -12.45 -26.64 -14.10
CA PRO A 247 -13.53 -26.31 -13.17
C PRO A 247 -12.97 -25.46 -12.01
N VAL A 248 -13.82 -24.60 -11.46
CA VAL A 248 -13.49 -23.76 -10.31
C VAL A 248 -14.58 -23.82 -9.25
N ASP A 249 -14.18 -23.69 -7.99
CA ASP A 249 -15.03 -23.26 -6.91
C ASP A 249 -14.76 -21.78 -6.65
N VAL A 250 -15.82 -21.00 -6.44
CA VAL A 250 -15.67 -19.57 -6.12
C VAL A 250 -16.37 -19.29 -4.79
N TYR A 251 -15.65 -18.64 -3.93
CA TYR A 251 -16.11 -18.23 -2.60
C TYR A 251 -16.20 -16.72 -2.52
N PHE A 252 -17.25 -16.22 -1.87
CA PHE A 252 -17.48 -14.78 -1.73
C PHE A 252 -18.19 -14.47 -0.42
N THR A 253 -17.65 -13.51 0.35
CA THR A 253 -18.19 -13.13 1.66
C THR A 253 -17.75 -11.72 2.07
N ASP A 254 -18.42 -11.10 3.03
CA ASP A 254 -17.96 -9.91 3.75
C ASP A 254 -17.28 -10.26 5.09
N ASP A 255 -17.12 -11.53 5.42
CA ASP A 255 -16.47 -12.04 6.62
C ASP A 255 -15.14 -12.72 6.24
N PHE A 256 -14.01 -12.08 6.59
CA PHE A 256 -12.67 -12.63 6.34
C PHE A 256 -12.45 -13.96 7.06
N ASP A 257 -12.92 -14.08 8.29
CA ASP A 257 -12.69 -15.27 9.11
C ASP A 257 -13.45 -16.48 8.55
N ALA A 258 -14.63 -16.24 7.98
CA ALA A 258 -15.39 -17.31 7.30
C ALA A 258 -14.62 -17.89 6.12
N LEU A 259 -13.92 -17.05 5.36
CA LEU A 259 -13.13 -17.48 4.19
C LEU A 259 -11.77 -18.04 4.61
N SER A 260 -11.05 -17.40 5.53
CA SER A 260 -9.70 -17.80 5.93
C SER A 260 -9.64 -19.10 6.72
N ASN A 261 -10.66 -19.37 7.53
CA ASN A 261 -10.74 -20.58 8.35
C ASN A 261 -11.50 -21.74 7.67
N PHE A 262 -12.22 -21.47 6.57
CA PHE A 262 -13.05 -22.45 5.85
C PHE A 262 -13.95 -23.30 6.77
N ALA A 263 -14.48 -22.68 7.83
CA ALA A 263 -15.29 -23.39 8.82
C ALA A 263 -16.61 -23.96 8.24
N ASP A 264 -17.21 -23.23 7.31
CA ASP A 264 -18.38 -23.66 6.53
C ASP A 264 -18.25 -23.14 5.08
N PRO A 265 -17.44 -23.80 4.24
CA PRO A 265 -17.22 -23.35 2.87
C PRO A 265 -18.51 -23.35 2.01
N GLU A 266 -19.47 -24.21 2.31
CA GLU A 266 -20.75 -24.28 1.58
C GLU A 266 -21.58 -23.00 1.74
N ALA A 267 -21.50 -22.33 2.93
CA ALA A 267 -22.24 -21.10 3.21
C ALA A 267 -21.74 -19.89 2.39
N ILE A 268 -20.48 -19.92 1.97
CA ILE A 268 -19.83 -18.80 1.23
C ILE A 268 -19.49 -19.17 -0.22
N ARG A 269 -19.69 -20.42 -0.64
CA ARG A 269 -19.44 -20.88 -2.00
C ARG A 269 -20.55 -20.44 -2.93
N ILE A 270 -20.22 -19.65 -3.98
CA ILE A 270 -21.17 -19.12 -4.96
C ILE A 270 -21.07 -19.80 -6.32
N VAL A 271 -19.99 -20.51 -6.60
CA VAL A 271 -19.80 -21.38 -7.78
C VAL A 271 -19.21 -22.69 -7.32
N SER A 272 -19.67 -23.82 -7.85
CA SER A 272 -19.16 -25.15 -7.50
C SER A 272 -18.83 -25.92 -8.78
N GLN A 273 -17.55 -26.24 -8.94
CA GLN A 273 -16.99 -27.09 -10.00
C GLN A 273 -17.48 -26.73 -11.42
N GLN A 274 -17.53 -25.43 -11.74
CA GLN A 274 -17.93 -24.95 -13.06
C GLN A 274 -16.74 -24.38 -13.83
N ASN A 275 -16.69 -24.61 -15.13
CA ASN A 275 -15.70 -24.01 -16.01
C ASN A 275 -16.14 -22.59 -16.40
N VAL A 276 -15.97 -21.64 -15.52
CA VAL A 276 -16.33 -20.23 -15.72
C VAL A 276 -15.13 -19.33 -15.36
N ALA A 277 -15.05 -18.19 -16.00
CA ALA A 277 -14.01 -17.18 -15.77
C ALA A 277 -14.56 -15.89 -15.14
N SER A 278 -15.86 -15.86 -14.84
CA SER A 278 -16.49 -14.76 -14.11
C SER A 278 -17.78 -15.19 -13.43
N VAL A 279 -18.19 -14.40 -12.45
CA VAL A 279 -19.47 -14.49 -11.74
C VAL A 279 -19.90 -13.11 -11.27
N VAL A 280 -21.20 -12.86 -11.24
CA VAL A 280 -21.77 -11.61 -10.77
C VAL A 280 -22.24 -11.75 -9.34
N VAL A 281 -21.85 -10.78 -8.50
CA VAL A 281 -22.22 -10.70 -7.07
C VAL A 281 -22.95 -9.41 -6.77
N GLN A 282 -23.73 -9.41 -5.68
CA GLN A 282 -24.38 -8.22 -5.14
C GLN A 282 -23.57 -7.70 -3.96
N THR A 283 -23.30 -6.41 -3.95
CA THR A 283 -22.51 -5.75 -2.91
C THR A 283 -23.26 -4.59 -2.28
N LYS A 284 -22.92 -4.29 -1.02
CA LYS A 284 -23.42 -3.13 -0.27
C LYS A 284 -22.38 -2.02 -0.24
N PRO A 285 -22.78 -0.75 -0.24
CA PRO A 285 -21.85 0.38 -0.07
C PRO A 285 -21.03 0.26 1.22
N LYS A 286 -19.80 0.78 1.19
CA LYS A 286 -18.86 0.87 2.34
C LYS A 286 -18.57 -0.48 3.00
N THR A 287 -18.60 -1.55 2.19
CA THR A 287 -18.40 -2.92 2.66
C THR A 287 -17.18 -3.53 1.97
N ARG A 288 -16.27 -4.09 2.77
CA ARG A 288 -15.16 -4.90 2.24
C ARG A 288 -15.65 -6.31 1.98
N TYR A 289 -15.31 -6.83 0.83
CA TYR A 289 -15.59 -8.21 0.44
C TYR A 289 -14.29 -8.97 0.22
N PHE A 290 -14.37 -10.28 0.48
CA PHE A 290 -13.30 -11.25 0.29
C PHE A 290 -13.80 -12.35 -0.64
N TRP A 291 -12.91 -12.81 -1.51
CA TRP A 291 -13.24 -13.88 -2.44
C TRP A 291 -12.01 -14.68 -2.82
N ALA A 292 -12.23 -15.93 -3.21
CA ALA A 292 -11.19 -16.84 -3.67
C ALA A 292 -11.70 -17.70 -4.81
N VAL A 293 -10.78 -18.19 -5.62
CA VAL A 293 -11.06 -19.12 -6.74
C VAL A 293 -10.16 -20.31 -6.59
N ASP A 294 -10.72 -21.45 -6.25
CA ASP A 294 -10.02 -22.72 -6.24
C ASP A 294 -10.15 -23.37 -7.61
N THR A 295 -9.07 -23.94 -8.12
CA THR A 295 -9.00 -24.49 -9.48
C THR A 295 -8.74 -25.99 -9.48
N TYR A 296 -9.45 -26.73 -10.32
CA TYR A 296 -9.28 -28.17 -10.49
C TYR A 296 -8.47 -28.44 -11.78
N ILE A 297 -7.15 -28.42 -11.67
CA ILE A 297 -6.24 -28.55 -12.82
C ILE A 297 -5.81 -30.02 -13.03
N GLY A 298 -5.83 -30.83 -11.98
CA GLY A 298 -5.36 -32.21 -11.94
C GLY A 298 -6.46 -33.25 -12.20
N SER A 299 -6.05 -34.52 -12.22
CA SER A 299 -6.95 -35.67 -12.43
C SER A 299 -7.62 -36.20 -11.15
N ASP A 300 -7.27 -35.67 -10.01
CA ASP A 300 -7.52 -36.23 -8.66
C ASP A 300 -8.67 -35.56 -7.91
N ASN A 301 -9.42 -34.66 -8.51
CA ASN A 301 -10.53 -33.89 -7.91
C ASN A 301 -10.15 -33.08 -6.65
N ASP A 302 -8.86 -32.92 -6.35
CA ASP A 302 -8.41 -32.04 -5.30
C ASP A 302 -8.17 -30.63 -5.87
N PRO A 303 -8.80 -29.58 -5.30
CA PRO A 303 -8.60 -28.23 -5.78
C PRO A 303 -7.22 -27.71 -5.40
N ILE A 304 -6.62 -26.94 -6.30
CA ILE A 304 -5.54 -26.03 -5.93
C ILE A 304 -6.20 -24.80 -5.32
N LEU A 305 -5.96 -24.60 -4.05
CA LEU A 305 -6.53 -23.46 -3.33
C LEU A 305 -6.00 -22.14 -3.88
N GLY A 306 -6.91 -21.24 -4.19
CA GLY A 306 -6.56 -19.90 -4.63
C GLY A 306 -6.29 -18.96 -3.45
N PRO A 307 -5.57 -17.85 -3.70
CA PRO A 307 -5.40 -16.82 -2.68
C PRO A 307 -6.71 -16.10 -2.41
N ILE A 308 -6.80 -15.53 -1.22
CA ILE A 308 -7.91 -14.65 -0.87
C ILE A 308 -7.67 -13.27 -1.46
N PHE A 309 -8.56 -12.84 -2.35
CA PHE A 309 -8.63 -11.47 -2.85
C PHE A 309 -9.62 -10.66 -2.04
N SER A 310 -9.44 -9.35 -2.03
CA SER A 310 -10.40 -8.44 -1.41
C SER A 310 -10.63 -7.20 -2.27
N PHE A 311 -11.79 -6.59 -2.11
CA PHE A 311 -12.07 -5.25 -2.60
C PHE A 311 -13.05 -4.54 -1.65
N VAL A 312 -13.11 -3.22 -1.74
CA VAL A 312 -14.11 -2.43 -1.03
C VAL A 312 -15.15 -1.98 -2.03
N ALA A 313 -16.40 -2.31 -1.80
CA ALA A 313 -17.51 -1.75 -2.56
C ALA A 313 -17.80 -0.35 -2.00
N ASP A 314 -17.22 0.69 -2.62
CA ASP A 314 -17.36 2.07 -2.18
C ASP A 314 -17.29 3.01 -3.38
N ASN A 315 -17.63 4.28 -3.12
CA ASN A 315 -17.47 5.35 -4.09
C ASN A 315 -15.98 5.70 -4.23
N ALA A 316 -15.51 5.85 -5.46
CA ALA A 316 -14.16 6.33 -5.75
C ALA A 316 -14.19 7.83 -6.07
N PRO A 317 -13.21 8.62 -5.63
CA PRO A 317 -13.11 10.02 -6.03
C PRO A 317 -13.01 10.18 -7.55
N PRO A 318 -13.61 11.21 -8.14
CA PRO A 318 -13.43 11.52 -9.56
C PRO A 318 -11.94 11.71 -9.90
N PHE A 319 -11.50 11.16 -11.00
CA PHE A 319 -10.18 11.46 -11.56
C PHE A 319 -10.30 12.63 -12.53
N VAL A 320 -9.58 13.73 -12.26
CA VAL A 320 -9.63 14.98 -13.01
C VAL A 320 -8.31 15.20 -13.72
N ASN A 321 -8.36 15.60 -15.00
CA ASN A 321 -7.20 16.02 -15.77
C ASN A 321 -7.58 17.31 -16.52
N ALA A 322 -6.94 18.41 -16.17
CA ALA A 322 -7.18 19.73 -16.78
C ALA A 322 -6.53 19.91 -18.18
N GLY A 323 -5.80 18.88 -18.63
CA GLY A 323 -5.06 18.92 -19.89
C GLY A 323 -3.65 19.51 -19.74
N PRO A 324 -2.88 19.53 -20.83
CA PRO A 324 -1.52 20.07 -20.81
C PRO A 324 -1.50 21.58 -20.74
N ASP A 325 -0.43 22.12 -20.18
CA ASP A 325 -0.15 23.56 -20.20
C ASP A 325 -0.13 24.13 -21.62
N ILE A 326 -0.59 25.38 -21.76
CA ILE A 326 -0.80 26.05 -23.05
C ILE A 326 0.11 27.26 -23.14
N SER A 327 0.87 27.38 -24.24
CA SER A 327 1.65 28.58 -24.57
C SER A 327 1.01 29.29 -25.74
N THR A 328 0.79 30.60 -25.62
CA THR A 328 0.07 31.41 -26.64
C THR A 328 0.52 32.86 -26.62
N PHE A 329 0.02 33.67 -27.58
CA PHE A 329 0.28 35.10 -27.73
C PHE A 329 -1.04 35.87 -27.81
N LEU A 330 -1.04 37.12 -27.35
CA LEU A 330 -2.16 38.00 -27.58
C LEU A 330 -2.28 38.35 -29.09
N GLN A 331 -3.50 38.58 -29.55
CA GLN A 331 -3.81 39.09 -30.86
C GLN A 331 -4.74 40.30 -30.70
N ASN A 332 -4.25 41.50 -31.03
CA ASN A 332 -4.98 42.74 -30.81
C ASN A 332 -5.44 42.94 -29.36
N GLY A 333 -4.58 42.61 -28.39
CA GLY A 333 -4.82 42.79 -26.97
C GLY A 333 -5.68 41.70 -26.30
N MET A 334 -6.15 40.69 -27.03
CA MET A 334 -6.91 39.56 -26.49
C MET A 334 -6.57 38.26 -27.18
N ARG A 335 -6.76 37.15 -26.48
CA ARG A 335 -6.64 35.81 -27.06
C ARG A 335 -7.76 34.92 -26.53
N THR A 336 -8.52 34.31 -27.42
CA THR A 336 -9.47 33.24 -27.13
C THR A 336 -8.91 31.93 -27.64
N GLY A 337 -8.84 30.93 -26.80
CA GLY A 337 -8.34 29.60 -27.15
C GLY A 337 -9.11 28.48 -26.43
N PRO A 338 -9.10 27.27 -26.98
CA PRO A 338 -9.75 26.13 -26.35
C PRO A 338 -8.96 25.66 -25.11
N ILE A 339 -9.70 25.23 -24.10
CA ILE A 339 -9.23 24.40 -22.99
C ILE A 339 -10.04 23.11 -22.98
N SER A 340 -9.38 22.00 -22.63
CA SER A 340 -10.00 20.68 -22.71
C SER A 340 -9.54 19.83 -21.53
N GLY A 341 -10.44 19.63 -20.60
CA GLY A 341 -10.26 18.69 -19.49
C GLY A 341 -10.98 17.37 -19.71
N THR A 342 -10.62 16.40 -18.90
CA THR A 342 -11.33 15.12 -18.82
C THR A 342 -11.62 14.80 -17.35
N VAL A 343 -12.74 14.16 -17.12
CA VAL A 343 -13.14 13.63 -15.81
C VAL A 343 -13.61 12.20 -16.03
N THR A 344 -13.11 11.29 -15.21
CA THR A 344 -13.63 9.91 -15.13
C THR A 344 -14.05 9.64 -13.71
N ASP A 345 -15.20 8.99 -13.56
CA ASP A 345 -15.86 8.71 -12.29
C ASP A 345 -16.54 7.36 -12.36
N ASP A 346 -16.71 6.68 -11.23
CA ASP A 346 -17.36 5.36 -11.18
C ASP A 346 -18.90 5.45 -11.17
N GLY A 347 -19.46 6.64 -10.93
CA GLY A 347 -20.91 6.89 -10.88
C GLY A 347 -21.62 6.22 -9.70
N ALA A 348 -20.88 5.88 -8.63
CA ALA A 348 -21.44 5.11 -7.52
C ALA A 348 -22.53 5.82 -6.72
N ILE A 349 -22.49 7.13 -6.61
CA ILE A 349 -23.47 7.93 -5.84
C ILE A 349 -24.38 8.71 -6.80
N GLN A 350 -23.79 9.53 -7.64
CA GLN A 350 -24.48 10.34 -8.65
C GLN A 350 -23.49 10.72 -9.77
N PRO A 351 -23.99 11.13 -10.95
CA PRO A 351 -23.12 11.69 -11.96
C PRO A 351 -22.36 12.90 -11.41
N TYR A 352 -21.06 12.97 -11.67
CA TYR A 352 -20.25 14.09 -11.22
C TYR A 352 -20.70 15.43 -11.83
N THR A 353 -20.43 16.50 -11.12
CA THR A 353 -20.44 17.87 -11.64
C THR A 353 -19.01 18.33 -11.88
N ALA A 354 -18.76 19.15 -12.91
CA ALA A 354 -17.43 19.68 -13.17
C ALA A 354 -17.49 21.19 -13.37
N THR A 355 -16.44 21.90 -12.93
CA THR A 355 -16.38 23.37 -13.03
C THR A 355 -14.96 23.85 -13.21
N TRP A 356 -14.78 24.72 -14.21
CA TRP A 356 -13.55 25.47 -14.40
C TRP A 356 -13.57 26.76 -13.58
N THR A 357 -12.45 27.07 -12.94
CA THR A 357 -12.27 28.29 -12.15
C THR A 357 -10.91 28.94 -12.46
N VAL A 358 -10.87 30.27 -12.52
CA VAL A 358 -9.61 31.03 -12.64
C VAL A 358 -9.01 31.18 -11.25
N MET A 359 -7.89 30.50 -11.00
CA MET A 359 -7.20 30.52 -9.71
C MET A 359 -6.17 31.64 -9.62
N GLN A 360 -5.51 31.93 -10.74
CA GLN A 360 -4.51 32.99 -10.85
C GLN A 360 -4.59 33.66 -12.20
N GLN A 361 -4.36 34.98 -12.20
CA GLN A 361 -4.20 35.80 -13.40
C GLN A 361 -3.17 36.91 -13.14
N PRO A 362 -2.54 37.49 -14.19
CA PRO A 362 -1.58 38.57 -14.03
C PRO A 362 -2.14 39.75 -13.26
N ARG A 363 -1.33 40.36 -12.37
CA ARG A 363 -1.74 41.50 -11.54
C ARG A 363 -1.86 42.82 -12.35
N ASP A 364 -1.15 42.91 -13.45
CA ASP A 364 -1.06 44.10 -14.28
C ASP A 364 -2.06 44.10 -15.47
N ALA A 365 -3.03 43.17 -15.42
CA ALA A 365 -4.14 43.22 -16.38
C ALA A 365 -4.85 44.56 -16.28
N ASP A 366 -5.08 45.20 -17.39
CA ASP A 366 -5.83 46.46 -17.45
C ASP A 366 -7.18 46.32 -16.71
N PRO A 367 -7.39 47.05 -15.62
CA PRO A 367 -8.62 46.90 -14.81
C PRO A 367 -9.91 47.25 -15.59
N SER A 368 -9.78 47.88 -16.77
CA SER A 368 -10.90 48.11 -17.67
C SER A 368 -11.25 46.90 -18.55
N LEU A 369 -10.38 45.88 -18.64
CA LEU A 369 -10.59 44.65 -19.39
C LEU A 369 -11.02 43.55 -18.43
N PRO A 370 -11.96 42.66 -18.83
CA PRO A 370 -12.21 41.47 -18.07
C PRO A 370 -10.94 40.62 -18.00
N GLY A 371 -10.60 40.10 -16.84
CA GLY A 371 -9.48 39.14 -16.70
C GLY A 371 -9.72 37.89 -17.57
N ALA A 372 -9.24 36.72 -17.13
CA ALA A 372 -9.58 35.49 -17.83
C ALA A 372 -11.10 35.24 -17.76
N VAL A 373 -11.73 35.02 -18.91
CA VAL A 373 -13.16 34.70 -19.02
C VAL A 373 -13.33 33.34 -19.65
N ILE A 374 -13.91 32.41 -18.91
CA ILE A 374 -14.26 31.07 -19.39
C ILE A 374 -15.68 31.12 -19.98
N ALA A 375 -15.84 30.69 -21.22
CA ALA A 375 -17.11 30.84 -21.95
C ALA A 375 -18.24 29.99 -21.35
N ASP A 376 -17.92 28.74 -21.02
CA ASP A 376 -18.81 27.85 -20.25
C ASP A 376 -17.99 27.13 -19.20
N PRO A 377 -18.04 27.55 -17.95
CA PRO A 377 -17.24 26.93 -16.89
C PRO A 377 -17.68 25.52 -16.54
N THR A 378 -18.86 25.07 -16.96
CA THR A 378 -19.37 23.72 -16.65
C THR A 378 -19.07 22.71 -17.75
N ALA A 379 -18.64 23.14 -18.91
CA ALA A 379 -18.27 22.26 -20.00
C ALA A 379 -16.80 21.83 -19.89
N LEU A 380 -16.53 20.53 -19.95
CA LEU A 380 -15.15 19.99 -19.93
C LEU A 380 -14.29 20.52 -21.07
N GLN A 381 -14.91 20.74 -22.23
CA GLN A 381 -14.30 21.40 -23.40
C GLN A 381 -14.97 22.74 -23.60
N THR A 382 -14.23 23.82 -23.43
CA THR A 382 -14.72 25.18 -23.54
C THR A 382 -13.62 26.10 -24.09
N THR A 383 -13.85 27.38 -24.12
CA THR A 383 -12.84 28.38 -24.49
C THR A 383 -12.58 29.33 -23.35
N VAL A 384 -11.36 29.81 -23.24
CA VAL A 384 -10.97 30.89 -22.34
C VAL A 384 -10.49 32.09 -23.15
N THR A 385 -10.90 33.28 -22.77
CA THR A 385 -10.42 34.54 -23.29
C THR A 385 -9.54 35.20 -22.25
N VAL A 386 -8.33 35.58 -22.63
CA VAL A 386 -7.33 36.28 -21.80
C VAL A 386 -7.00 37.61 -22.41
N SER A 387 -6.71 38.64 -21.58
CA SER A 387 -6.55 40.03 -22.04
C SER A 387 -5.22 40.68 -21.63
N ALA A 388 -4.33 39.98 -20.98
CA ALA A 388 -3.02 40.47 -20.59
C ALA A 388 -1.94 39.39 -20.77
N GLU A 389 -0.69 39.82 -20.85
CA GLU A 389 0.48 38.96 -20.82
C GLU A 389 0.71 38.40 -19.41
N GLY A 390 1.29 37.21 -19.33
CA GLY A 390 1.65 36.55 -18.10
C GLY A 390 0.93 35.21 -17.92
N ASP A 391 1.00 34.67 -16.71
CA ASP A 391 0.55 33.33 -16.40
C ASP A 391 -0.86 33.32 -15.82
N TYR A 392 -1.72 32.52 -16.44
CA TYR A 392 -3.07 32.23 -15.94
C TYR A 392 -3.12 30.78 -15.49
N VAL A 393 -3.56 30.53 -14.26
CA VAL A 393 -3.81 29.20 -13.75
C VAL A 393 -5.30 28.96 -13.66
N LEU A 394 -5.78 27.98 -14.39
CA LEU A 394 -7.16 27.52 -14.36
C LEU A 394 -7.22 26.18 -13.64
N GLN A 395 -8.22 25.99 -12.80
CA GLN A 395 -8.51 24.73 -12.13
C GLN A 395 -9.76 24.12 -12.72
N LEU A 396 -9.70 22.84 -13.05
CA LEU A 396 -10.86 22.01 -13.26
C LEU A 396 -11.11 21.24 -11.97
N GLU A 397 -12.30 21.42 -11.39
CA GLU A 397 -12.76 20.71 -10.21
C GLU A 397 -13.94 19.81 -10.59
N ALA A 398 -13.98 18.59 -10.06
CA ALA A 398 -15.13 17.70 -10.18
C ALA A 398 -15.57 17.19 -8.82
N ASN A 399 -16.89 17.05 -8.63
CA ASN A 399 -17.53 16.58 -7.41
C ASN A 399 -18.61 15.56 -7.76
N ASP A 400 -18.56 14.36 -7.14
CA ASP A 400 -19.50 13.26 -7.32
C ASP A 400 -20.61 13.21 -6.25
N GLY A 401 -20.58 14.18 -5.32
CA GLY A 401 -21.50 14.23 -4.19
C GLY A 401 -20.92 13.74 -2.87
N GLU A 402 -19.79 13.02 -2.88
CA GLU A 402 -19.04 12.62 -1.68
C GLU A 402 -17.61 13.17 -1.71
N TYR A 403 -16.95 13.10 -2.85
CA TYR A 403 -15.56 13.54 -3.02
C TYR A 403 -15.46 14.70 -4.02
N THR A 404 -14.43 15.50 -3.81
CA THR A 404 -14.04 16.56 -4.72
C THR A 404 -12.60 16.36 -5.11
N SER A 405 -12.32 16.34 -6.42
CA SER A 405 -10.99 16.28 -6.99
C SER A 405 -10.75 17.44 -7.93
N SER A 406 -9.51 17.84 -8.10
CA SER A 406 -9.16 18.93 -9.02
C SER A 406 -7.79 18.76 -9.63
N ASP A 407 -7.61 19.38 -10.80
CA ASP A 407 -6.34 19.53 -11.49
C ASP A 407 -6.23 20.92 -12.11
N THR A 408 -5.03 21.35 -12.48
CA THR A 408 -4.79 22.69 -12.98
C THR A 408 -4.07 22.67 -14.33
N VAL A 409 -4.39 23.66 -15.17
CA VAL A 409 -3.67 23.97 -16.41
C VAL A 409 -3.16 25.38 -16.36
N THR A 410 -1.92 25.60 -16.80
CA THR A 410 -1.32 26.92 -16.90
C THR A 410 -1.35 27.40 -18.35
N ILE A 411 -1.80 28.64 -18.55
CA ILE A 411 -1.75 29.32 -19.86
C ILE A 411 -0.67 30.41 -19.77
N TYR A 412 0.42 30.17 -20.46
CA TYR A 412 1.52 31.15 -20.61
C TYR A 412 1.22 32.09 -21.80
N VAL A 413 0.91 33.33 -21.52
CA VAL A 413 0.61 34.35 -22.53
C VAL A 413 1.84 35.24 -22.74
N HIS A 414 2.47 35.09 -23.89
CA HIS A 414 3.68 35.81 -24.25
C HIS A 414 3.36 37.13 -24.98
N PRO A 415 4.30 38.10 -24.94
CA PRO A 415 4.22 39.32 -25.75
C PRO A 415 4.12 39.02 -27.25
N ASP A 416 3.44 39.91 -28.00
CA ASP A 416 3.30 39.80 -29.46
C ASP A 416 4.64 39.84 -30.21
N ASP A 417 5.71 40.40 -29.61
CA ASP A 417 7.03 40.60 -30.20
C ASP A 417 8.02 39.42 -29.97
N TRP A 418 7.58 38.35 -29.31
CA TRP A 418 8.44 37.21 -28.98
C TRP A 418 8.82 36.34 -30.20
N GLN A 419 8.29 36.64 -31.39
CA GLN A 419 8.52 35.88 -32.62
C GLN A 419 9.60 36.53 -33.57
N GLN A 420 10.48 37.39 -33.06
CA GLN A 420 11.60 37.93 -33.90
C GLN A 420 12.88 37.18 -33.65
#